data_3812f3378c7e7b687a06f7dc0012d858
#
_entry.id   3812f3378c7e7b687a06f7dc0012d858
#
_cell.length_a   1.000
_cell.length_b   1.000
_cell.length_c   1.000
_cell.angle_alpha   90.00
_cell.angle_beta   90.00
_cell.angle_gamma   90.00
#
_symmetry.space_group_name_H-M   'P 1'
#
loop_
_entity.id
_entity.type
_entity.pdbx_description
1 polymer ?
#
loop_
_entity_poly.entity_id
_entity_poly.type
_entity_poly.pdbx_seq_one_letter_code
_entity_poly.pdbx_strand_id
1 'polypeptide(L)'
;EMCIRDSGWTGAAAITWAWPLAFVFFAVEIGVNLIMLLTKTTNVINADMWNIWGVALTGYMVYSTTNSYIWAFAAGAIQVIVMLKLGDMWSEEIHEMLGYPGVTTTHIEAFTAVLMAPVNKLMDYIPVFNHRWDAKALKKKIGIISEPVVMGFIIGLVLALAGRYSIGKALNLAVTTGAIMAIFPVMAKFFMDSLTPFGTTMSNFMKKRFKNREFVIGLDWPILGQSTELWVTMVILIPVSILYAAVLPGNTILPFAGVINYCLGVGGLLLTGGNLLRMVVLGIIYEPLFLYGGTFFANEFTALAKSTQAIACLLYTSPSPRDMRR
;
A
#
# COMPACT_ATOMS: atom_id res chain seq x y z
N GLU A 1 19.22 15.75 7.28
CA GLU A 1 19.16 14.44 6.57
C GLU A 1 18.20 13.44 7.25
N MET A 2 18.08 13.42 8.58
CA MET A 2 17.19 12.51 9.32
C MET A 2 15.70 12.84 9.10
N CYS A 3 15.34 14.12 9.06
CA CYS A 3 13.97 14.57 8.82
C CYS A 3 13.40 14.20 7.44
N ILE A 4 14.24 14.07 6.40
CA ILE A 4 13.80 13.70 5.05
C ILE A 4 13.49 12.20 4.97
N ARG A 5 14.23 11.38 5.70
CA ARG A 5 14.13 9.90 5.65
C ARG A 5 12.90 9.38 6.40
N ASP A 6 12.55 10.03 7.49
CA ASP A 6 11.43 9.62 8.36
C ASP A 6 10.12 10.34 8.01
N SER A 7 10.18 11.43 7.24
CA SER A 7 9.03 12.30 6.96
C SER A 7 8.01 11.70 5.96
N GLY A 8 8.39 10.73 5.14
CA GLY A 8 7.48 10.16 4.15
C GLY A 8 6.33 9.37 4.77
N TRP A 9 6.64 8.43 5.66
CA TRP A 9 5.65 7.60 6.35
C TRP A 9 5.07 8.28 7.57
N THR A 10 5.93 8.79 8.42
CA THR A 10 5.53 9.50 9.63
C THR A 10 4.81 10.81 9.30
N GLY A 11 5.15 11.46 8.19
CA GLY A 11 4.50 12.70 7.77
C GLY A 11 3.02 12.50 7.41
N ALA A 12 2.69 11.57 6.52
CA ALA A 12 1.30 11.30 6.15
C ALA A 12 0.49 10.76 7.33
N ALA A 13 1.05 9.84 8.11
CA ALA A 13 0.44 9.31 9.30
C ALA A 13 0.28 10.38 10.39
N ALA A 14 1.33 11.15 10.69
CA ALA A 14 1.28 12.21 11.68
C ALA A 14 0.30 13.32 11.28
N ILE A 15 0.24 13.69 10.00
CA ILE A 15 -0.73 14.66 9.49
C ILE A 15 -2.16 14.19 9.73
N THR A 16 -2.45 12.92 9.44
CA THR A 16 -3.79 12.36 9.66
C THR A 16 -4.13 12.30 11.15
N TRP A 17 -3.19 11.89 12.00
CA TRP A 17 -3.41 11.84 13.46
C TRP A 17 -3.47 13.21 14.12
N ALA A 18 -2.88 14.22 13.49
CA ALA A 18 -2.98 15.59 13.95
C ALA A 18 -4.37 16.20 13.75
N TRP A 19 -5.21 15.59 12.92
CA TRP A 19 -6.61 15.99 12.81
C TRP A 19 -7.38 15.58 14.08
N PRO A 20 -8.05 16.53 14.79
CA PRO A 20 -8.67 16.24 16.08
C PRO A 20 -9.73 15.14 16.06
N LEU A 21 -10.34 14.88 14.90
CA LEU A 21 -11.37 13.87 14.74
C LEU A 21 -10.87 12.51 14.28
N ALA A 22 -9.55 12.36 14.06
CA ALA A 22 -8.98 11.10 13.57
C ALA A 22 -9.40 9.89 14.44
N PHE A 23 -9.37 10.04 15.77
CA PHE A 23 -9.76 8.98 16.68
C PHE A 23 -11.26 8.63 16.65
N VAL A 24 -12.13 9.54 16.21
CA VAL A 24 -13.56 9.25 16.08
C VAL A 24 -13.79 8.26 14.94
N PHE A 25 -12.95 8.30 13.90
CA PHE A 25 -13.03 7.35 12.78
C PHE A 25 -12.69 5.93 13.19
N PHE A 26 -11.92 5.73 14.24
CA PHE A 26 -11.73 4.41 14.84
C PHE A 26 -13.04 3.84 15.40
N ALA A 27 -13.82 4.66 16.07
CA ALA A 27 -15.14 4.24 16.55
C ALA A 27 -16.10 3.94 15.37
N VAL A 28 -16.01 4.71 14.26
CA VAL A 28 -16.77 4.43 13.03
C VAL A 28 -16.38 3.06 12.47
N GLU A 29 -15.10 2.77 12.38
CA GLU A 29 -14.58 1.49 11.87
C GLU A 29 -15.10 0.31 12.69
N ILE A 30 -14.92 0.35 14.01
CA ILE A 30 -15.41 -0.70 14.91
C ILE A 30 -16.94 -0.83 14.82
N GLY A 31 -17.66 0.31 14.86
CA GLY A 31 -19.12 0.32 14.83
C GLY A 31 -19.67 -0.28 13.54
N VAL A 32 -19.15 0.10 12.39
CA VAL A 32 -19.56 -0.45 11.08
C VAL A 32 -19.22 -1.94 10.99
N ASN A 33 -18.03 -2.35 11.44
CA ASN A 33 -17.66 -3.78 11.42
C ASN A 33 -18.60 -4.60 12.31
N LEU A 34 -18.90 -4.13 13.53
CA LEU A 34 -19.85 -4.82 14.42
C LEU A 34 -21.26 -4.91 13.82
N ILE A 35 -21.76 -3.84 13.21
CA ILE A 35 -23.08 -3.83 12.54
C ILE A 35 -23.07 -4.86 11.41
N MET A 36 -22.06 -4.87 10.57
CA MET A 36 -21.96 -5.81 9.44
C MET A 36 -21.82 -7.27 9.90
N LEU A 37 -21.11 -7.53 10.99
CA LEU A 37 -21.02 -8.86 11.60
C LEU A 37 -22.37 -9.31 12.17
N LEU A 38 -23.08 -8.42 12.87
CA LEU A 38 -24.41 -8.71 13.45
C LEU A 38 -25.47 -8.93 12.36
N THR A 39 -25.46 -8.14 11.32
CA THR A 39 -26.36 -8.27 10.16
C THR A 39 -25.96 -9.39 9.20
N LYS A 40 -24.83 -10.07 9.46
CA LYS A 40 -24.30 -11.15 8.64
C LYS A 40 -23.94 -10.71 7.20
N THR A 41 -23.63 -9.45 7.02
CA THR A 41 -23.24 -8.90 5.72
C THR A 41 -21.74 -9.01 5.43
N THR A 42 -20.92 -9.36 6.45
CA THR A 42 -19.52 -9.74 6.31
C THR A 42 -19.17 -10.86 7.28
N ASN A 43 -18.18 -11.67 6.95
CA ASN A 43 -17.56 -12.65 7.87
C ASN A 43 -16.21 -12.15 8.39
N VAL A 44 -15.77 -10.99 7.96
CA VAL A 44 -14.45 -10.44 8.30
C VAL A 44 -14.52 -9.68 9.62
N ILE A 45 -13.64 -10.06 10.54
CA ILE A 45 -13.35 -9.29 11.75
C ILE A 45 -12.11 -8.46 11.43
N ASN A 46 -12.28 -7.15 11.35
CA ASN A 46 -11.15 -6.27 11.12
C ASN A 46 -10.32 -6.13 12.41
N ALA A 47 -9.09 -6.58 12.38
CA ALA A 47 -8.11 -6.50 13.47
C ALA A 47 -6.89 -5.65 13.09
N ASP A 48 -6.98 -4.95 11.97
CA ASP A 48 -5.89 -4.16 11.44
C ASP A 48 -5.90 -2.73 11.97
N MET A 49 -4.81 -2.36 12.63
CA MET A 49 -4.63 -1.02 13.18
C MET A 49 -4.33 0.05 12.10
N TRP A 50 -3.82 -0.34 10.93
CA TRP A 50 -3.50 0.61 9.85
C TRP A 50 -4.76 1.17 9.19
N ASN A 51 -5.84 0.41 9.19
CA ASN A 51 -7.12 0.86 8.66
C ASN A 51 -7.66 2.10 9.37
N ILE A 52 -7.36 2.26 10.65
CA ILE A 52 -7.71 3.45 11.43
C ILE A 52 -7.20 4.72 10.71
N TRP A 53 -5.99 4.69 10.20
CA TRP A 53 -5.42 5.83 9.47
C TRP A 53 -6.09 6.04 8.12
N GLY A 54 -6.31 4.97 7.37
CA GLY A 54 -6.95 5.03 6.06
C GLY A 54 -8.37 5.59 6.13
N VAL A 55 -9.13 5.18 7.14
CA VAL A 55 -10.51 5.67 7.34
C VAL A 55 -10.53 7.13 7.76
N ALA A 56 -9.65 7.54 8.68
CA ALA A 56 -9.49 8.92 9.08
C ALA A 56 -8.99 9.81 7.94
N LEU A 57 -8.08 9.30 7.10
CA LEU A 57 -7.57 9.98 5.92
C LEU A 57 -8.71 10.30 4.94
N THR A 58 -9.53 9.31 4.59
CA THR A 58 -10.69 9.50 3.72
C THR A 58 -11.67 10.50 4.32
N GLY A 59 -11.94 10.41 5.61
CA GLY A 59 -12.78 11.37 6.32
C GLY A 59 -12.25 12.80 6.20
N TYR A 60 -10.95 12.99 6.40
CA TYR A 60 -10.32 14.30 6.24
C TYR A 60 -10.39 14.82 4.79
N MET A 61 -10.12 13.97 3.80
CA MET A 61 -10.18 14.33 2.39
C MET A 61 -11.58 14.86 2.01
N VAL A 62 -12.64 14.18 2.47
CA VAL A 62 -14.00 14.61 2.22
C VAL A 62 -14.37 15.85 3.03
N TYR A 63 -13.91 15.94 4.29
CA TYR A 63 -14.13 17.14 5.10
C TYR A 63 -13.47 18.38 4.46
N SER A 64 -12.23 18.27 4.00
CA SER A 64 -11.49 19.39 3.43
C SER A 64 -12.12 19.94 2.15
N THR A 65 -12.82 19.08 1.38
CA THR A 65 -13.49 19.48 0.13
C THR A 65 -14.93 19.95 0.34
N THR A 66 -15.64 19.39 1.33
CA THR A 66 -17.07 19.64 1.56
C THR A 66 -17.36 20.54 2.75
N ASN A 67 -16.41 20.73 3.63
CA ASN A 67 -16.56 21.39 4.93
C ASN A 67 -17.70 20.78 5.77
N SER A 68 -17.98 19.50 5.62
CA SER A 68 -19.08 18.79 6.27
C SER A 68 -18.63 17.53 6.99
N TYR A 69 -18.82 17.49 8.30
CA TYR A 69 -18.57 16.31 9.12
C TYR A 69 -19.48 15.13 8.76
N ILE A 70 -20.72 15.41 8.37
CA ILE A 70 -21.68 14.36 7.98
C ILE A 70 -21.16 13.59 6.78
N TRP A 71 -20.71 14.28 5.75
CA TRP A 71 -20.14 13.66 4.56
C TRP A 71 -18.80 12.97 4.87
N ALA A 72 -17.98 13.53 5.76
CA ALA A 72 -16.74 12.91 6.20
C ALA A 72 -17.00 11.55 6.87
N PHE A 73 -17.92 11.49 7.85
CA PHE A 73 -18.29 10.25 8.52
C PHE A 73 -18.96 9.25 7.58
N ALA A 74 -19.81 9.70 6.69
CA ALA A 74 -20.44 8.85 5.67
C ALA A 74 -19.37 8.21 4.76
N ALA A 75 -18.41 8.99 4.30
CA ALA A 75 -17.30 8.49 3.47
C ALA A 75 -16.43 7.48 4.22
N GLY A 76 -16.08 7.75 5.47
CA GLY A 76 -15.35 6.79 6.31
C GLY A 76 -16.13 5.49 6.50
N ALA A 77 -17.42 5.56 6.80
CA ALA A 77 -18.27 4.38 6.93
C ALA A 77 -18.37 3.57 5.63
N ILE A 78 -18.51 4.25 4.48
CA ILE A 78 -18.50 3.60 3.16
C ILE A 78 -17.17 2.91 2.90
N GLN A 79 -16.05 3.57 3.22
CA GLN A 79 -14.73 2.93 3.09
C GLN A 79 -14.65 1.65 3.90
N VAL A 80 -15.09 1.65 5.16
CA VAL A 80 -15.08 0.45 6.02
C VAL A 80 -15.93 -0.65 5.39
N ILE A 81 -17.12 -0.34 4.88
CA ILE A 81 -17.97 -1.32 4.20
C ILE A 81 -17.23 -1.92 3.00
N VAL A 82 -16.59 -1.08 2.18
CA VAL A 82 -15.83 -1.53 1.00
C VAL A 82 -14.66 -2.42 1.41
N MET A 83 -13.85 -2.02 2.40
CA MET A 83 -12.72 -2.82 2.88
C MET A 83 -13.15 -4.21 3.37
N LEU A 84 -14.22 -4.29 4.16
CA LEU A 84 -14.74 -5.56 4.67
C LEU A 84 -15.27 -6.45 3.54
N LYS A 85 -15.94 -5.87 2.52
CA LYS A 85 -16.38 -6.59 1.34
C LYS A 85 -15.24 -7.08 0.47
N LEU A 86 -14.19 -6.30 0.34
CA LEU A 86 -12.96 -6.72 -0.33
C LEU A 86 -12.29 -7.86 0.44
N GLY A 87 -12.26 -7.78 1.77
CA GLY A 87 -11.77 -8.86 2.62
C GLY A 87 -12.55 -10.16 2.45
N ASP A 88 -13.89 -10.11 2.38
CA ASP A 88 -14.73 -11.27 2.06
C ASP A 88 -14.39 -11.83 0.68
N MET A 89 -14.22 -10.96 -0.32
CA MET A 89 -14.02 -11.32 -1.72
C MET A 89 -12.66 -12.00 -1.96
N TRP A 90 -11.60 -11.49 -1.34
CA TRP A 90 -10.23 -11.97 -1.57
C TRP A 90 -9.75 -13.03 -0.56
N SER A 91 -10.59 -13.46 0.37
CA SER A 91 -10.18 -14.37 1.45
C SER A 91 -9.72 -15.73 0.96
N GLU A 92 -10.34 -16.27 -0.08
CA GLU A 92 -10.00 -17.57 -0.66
C GLU A 92 -8.71 -17.50 -1.47
N GLU A 93 -8.57 -16.48 -2.32
CA GLU A 93 -7.36 -16.23 -3.11
C GLU A 93 -6.13 -15.98 -2.22
N ILE A 94 -6.30 -15.25 -1.13
CA ILE A 94 -5.22 -15.01 -0.16
C ILE A 94 -4.82 -16.32 0.53
N HIS A 95 -5.81 -17.14 0.91
CA HIS A 95 -5.52 -18.44 1.48
C HIS A 95 -4.74 -19.34 0.52
N GLU A 96 -5.16 -19.44 -0.73
CA GLU A 96 -4.49 -20.24 -1.75
C GLU A 96 -3.07 -19.72 -2.06
N MET A 97 -2.92 -18.41 -2.13
CA MET A 97 -1.66 -17.77 -2.50
C MET A 97 -0.61 -17.84 -1.39
N LEU A 98 -1.02 -17.64 -0.14
CA LEU A 98 -0.11 -17.48 1.00
C LEU A 98 -0.13 -18.63 2.01
N GLY A 99 -1.13 -19.53 1.91
CA GLY A 99 -1.22 -20.72 2.77
C GLY A 99 -1.72 -20.45 4.19
N TYR A 100 -2.35 -19.30 4.47
CA TYR A 100 -2.88 -18.95 5.79
C TYR A 100 -4.40 -19.05 5.81
N PRO A 101 -4.99 -20.13 6.40
CA PRO A 101 -6.44 -20.24 6.51
C PRO A 101 -7.01 -19.27 7.56
N GLY A 102 -8.18 -18.73 7.26
CA GLY A 102 -8.93 -17.90 8.21
C GLY A 102 -8.40 -16.47 8.37
N VAL A 103 -7.56 -16.01 7.45
CA VAL A 103 -7.08 -14.63 7.38
C VAL A 103 -7.32 -14.04 6.00
N THR A 104 -7.48 -12.72 5.94
CA THR A 104 -7.67 -11.96 4.71
C THR A 104 -7.08 -10.55 4.87
N THR A 105 -7.03 -9.80 3.78
CA THR A 105 -6.71 -8.36 3.85
C THR A 105 -7.98 -7.54 3.96
N THR A 106 -7.95 -6.49 4.78
CA THR A 106 -9.03 -5.51 4.92
C THR A 106 -8.61 -4.11 4.50
N HIS A 107 -7.49 -4.00 3.81
CA HIS A 107 -6.97 -2.70 3.41
C HIS A 107 -7.64 -2.19 2.13
N ILE A 108 -7.88 -0.87 2.07
CA ILE A 108 -8.51 -0.23 0.91
C ILE A 108 -7.67 -0.38 -0.37
N GLU A 109 -6.40 -0.64 -0.26
CA GLU A 109 -5.50 -0.92 -1.39
C GLU A 109 -5.97 -2.10 -2.24
N ALA A 110 -6.66 -3.09 -1.64
CA ALA A 110 -7.27 -4.18 -2.38
C ALA A 110 -8.30 -3.70 -3.41
N PHE A 111 -8.83 -2.48 -3.28
CA PHE A 111 -9.69 -1.86 -4.28
C PHE A 111 -8.96 -1.58 -5.60
N THR A 112 -7.65 -1.42 -5.58
CA THR A 112 -6.87 -1.27 -6.82
C THR A 112 -7.01 -2.47 -7.74
N ALA A 113 -7.18 -3.68 -7.19
CA ALA A 113 -7.45 -4.88 -7.97
C ALA A 113 -8.77 -4.75 -8.76
N VAL A 114 -9.81 -4.20 -8.13
CA VAL A 114 -11.10 -3.95 -8.79
C VAL A 114 -10.94 -2.96 -9.95
N LEU A 115 -10.19 -1.87 -9.73
CA LEU A 115 -9.90 -0.89 -10.78
C LEU A 115 -9.08 -1.48 -11.92
N MET A 116 -8.13 -2.35 -11.61
CA MET A 116 -7.24 -2.99 -12.60
C MET A 116 -7.90 -4.14 -13.36
N ALA A 117 -8.98 -4.72 -12.86
CA ALA A 117 -9.62 -5.90 -13.42
C ALA A 117 -9.97 -5.77 -14.92
N PRO A 118 -10.55 -4.64 -15.41
CA PRO A 118 -10.87 -4.49 -16.83
C PRO A 118 -9.63 -4.58 -17.72
N VAL A 119 -8.54 -3.93 -17.33
CA VAL A 119 -7.27 -3.95 -18.10
C VAL A 119 -6.62 -5.32 -18.01
N ASN A 120 -6.63 -5.97 -16.86
CA ASN A 120 -6.12 -7.33 -16.72
C ASN A 120 -6.88 -8.30 -17.64
N LYS A 121 -8.20 -8.16 -17.77
CA LYS A 121 -9.02 -8.96 -18.68
C LYS A 121 -8.65 -8.72 -20.15
N LEU A 122 -8.31 -7.49 -20.54
CA LEU A 122 -7.82 -7.19 -21.88
C LEU A 122 -6.46 -7.85 -22.16
N MET A 123 -5.61 -8.02 -21.15
CA MET A 123 -4.33 -8.71 -21.29
C MET A 123 -4.49 -10.20 -21.64
N ASP A 124 -5.63 -10.83 -21.34
CA ASP A 124 -5.88 -12.23 -21.68
C ASP A 124 -5.85 -12.48 -23.19
N TYR A 125 -6.13 -11.47 -24.00
CA TYR A 125 -6.07 -11.55 -25.48
C TYR A 125 -4.65 -11.45 -26.04
N ILE A 126 -3.66 -11.14 -25.20
CA ILE A 126 -2.27 -10.95 -25.62
C ILE A 126 -1.42 -12.13 -25.12
N PRO A 127 -0.92 -13.01 -26.00
CA PRO A 127 -0.30 -14.29 -25.59
C PRO A 127 0.86 -14.17 -24.60
N VAL A 128 1.65 -13.08 -24.64
CA VAL A 128 2.79 -12.88 -23.73
C VAL A 128 2.37 -12.78 -22.27
N PHE A 129 1.18 -12.25 -22.00
CA PHE A 129 0.65 -12.14 -20.63
C PHE A 129 0.06 -13.45 -20.09
N ASN A 130 -0.21 -14.43 -20.97
CA ASN A 130 -0.74 -15.72 -20.56
C ASN A 130 0.34 -16.70 -20.10
N HIS A 131 1.62 -16.34 -20.26
CA HIS A 131 2.72 -17.07 -19.67
C HIS A 131 2.85 -16.73 -18.18
N ARG A 132 3.21 -17.73 -17.39
CA ARG A 132 3.48 -17.52 -15.96
C ARG A 132 4.85 -16.86 -15.78
N TRP A 133 4.82 -15.62 -15.32
CA TRP A 133 5.99 -14.80 -15.01
C TRP A 133 6.09 -14.61 -13.48
N ASP A 134 6.27 -15.70 -12.74
CA ASP A 134 6.54 -15.60 -11.30
C ASP A 134 8.06 -15.47 -11.03
N ALA A 135 8.42 -15.21 -9.76
CA ALA A 135 9.82 -15.07 -9.37
C ALA A 135 10.65 -16.33 -9.68
N LYS A 136 10.04 -17.53 -9.58
CA LYS A 136 10.71 -18.81 -9.90
C LYS A 136 10.96 -18.95 -11.41
N ALA A 137 10.00 -18.59 -12.25
CA ALA A 137 10.15 -18.60 -13.70
C ALA A 137 11.20 -17.59 -14.16
N LEU A 138 11.22 -16.40 -13.52
CA LEU A 138 12.21 -15.37 -13.80
C LEU A 138 13.63 -15.85 -13.42
N LYS A 139 13.77 -16.48 -12.25
CA LYS A 139 15.03 -17.06 -11.79
C LYS A 139 15.57 -18.11 -12.77
N LYS A 140 14.70 -18.93 -13.36
CA LYS A 140 15.08 -19.92 -14.37
C LYS A 140 15.58 -19.28 -15.66
N LYS A 141 15.06 -18.09 -16.03
CA LYS A 141 15.44 -17.39 -17.28
C LYS A 141 16.69 -16.52 -17.15
N ILE A 142 16.79 -15.73 -16.10
CA ILE A 142 17.86 -14.72 -15.96
C ILE A 142 18.77 -14.96 -14.74
N GLY A 143 18.62 -16.12 -14.08
CA GLY A 143 19.50 -16.58 -13.01
C GLY A 143 19.51 -15.66 -11.80
N ILE A 144 20.72 -15.41 -11.27
CA ILE A 144 20.94 -14.62 -10.05
C ILE A 144 20.42 -13.18 -10.13
N ILE A 145 20.32 -12.62 -11.33
CA ILE A 145 19.83 -11.24 -11.53
C ILE A 145 18.38 -11.08 -11.08
N SER A 146 17.58 -12.15 -11.11
CA SER A 146 16.20 -12.14 -10.65
C SER A 146 16.03 -12.28 -9.13
N GLU A 147 17.12 -12.52 -8.40
CA GLU A 147 17.05 -12.53 -6.94
C GLU A 147 16.68 -11.14 -6.43
N PRO A 148 15.68 -11.00 -5.54
CA PRO A 148 15.22 -9.69 -5.06
C PRO A 148 16.34 -8.81 -4.52
N VAL A 149 17.28 -9.40 -3.81
CA VAL A 149 18.46 -8.70 -3.27
C VAL A 149 19.31 -8.09 -4.38
N VAL A 150 19.56 -8.86 -5.44
CA VAL A 150 20.39 -8.42 -6.57
C VAL A 150 19.65 -7.36 -7.39
N MET A 151 18.35 -7.54 -7.62
CA MET A 151 17.52 -6.53 -8.28
C MET A 151 17.49 -5.22 -7.49
N GLY A 152 17.26 -5.30 -6.19
CA GLY A 152 17.27 -4.13 -5.31
C GLY A 152 18.63 -3.42 -5.33
N PHE A 153 19.72 -4.17 -5.29
CA PHE A 153 21.08 -3.61 -5.39
C PHE A 153 21.29 -2.88 -6.73
N ILE A 154 20.95 -3.51 -7.86
CA ILE A 154 21.11 -2.93 -9.18
C ILE A 154 20.28 -1.66 -9.34
N ILE A 155 19.01 -1.70 -8.96
CA ILE A 155 18.11 -0.53 -9.07
C ILE A 155 18.57 0.59 -8.15
N GLY A 156 18.92 0.28 -6.90
CA GLY A 156 19.47 1.27 -5.96
C GLY A 156 20.75 1.94 -6.48
N LEU A 157 21.63 1.17 -7.11
CA LEU A 157 22.85 1.68 -7.72
C LEU A 157 22.54 2.59 -8.92
N VAL A 158 21.69 2.13 -9.84
CA VAL A 158 21.32 2.90 -11.05
C VAL A 158 20.65 4.23 -10.65
N LEU A 159 19.71 4.22 -9.73
CA LEU A 159 19.03 5.43 -9.25
C LEU A 159 19.99 6.41 -8.56
N ALA A 160 20.91 5.90 -7.74
CA ALA A 160 21.90 6.74 -7.07
C ALA A 160 22.85 7.39 -8.06
N LEU A 161 23.31 6.64 -9.08
CA LEU A 161 24.17 7.19 -10.12
C LEU A 161 23.42 8.19 -11.01
N ALA A 162 22.17 7.91 -11.38
CA ALA A 162 21.32 8.86 -12.09
C ALA A 162 21.08 10.15 -11.27
N GLY A 163 20.94 10.02 -9.95
CA GLY A 163 20.88 11.14 -9.00
C GLY A 163 22.22 11.84 -8.72
N ARG A 164 23.28 11.47 -9.45
CA ARG A 164 24.64 12.02 -9.32
C ARG A 164 25.23 11.90 -7.91
N TYR A 165 24.90 10.84 -7.19
CA TYR A 165 25.50 10.55 -5.89
C TYR A 165 26.98 10.16 -6.05
N SER A 166 27.81 10.50 -5.08
CA SER A 166 29.18 9.98 -5.05
C SER A 166 29.17 8.45 -4.96
N ILE A 167 30.21 7.81 -5.48
CA ILE A 167 30.31 6.33 -5.55
C ILE A 167 30.05 5.69 -4.19
N GLY A 168 30.61 6.22 -3.10
CA GLY A 168 30.36 5.67 -1.76
C GLY A 168 28.89 5.76 -1.32
N LYS A 169 28.21 6.87 -1.61
CA LYS A 169 26.77 7.02 -1.32
C LYS A 169 25.93 6.12 -2.22
N ALA A 170 26.31 5.97 -3.49
CA ALA A 170 25.63 5.10 -4.45
C ALA A 170 25.72 3.63 -4.03
N LEU A 171 26.88 3.15 -3.63
CA LEU A 171 27.06 1.80 -3.10
C LEU A 171 26.29 1.58 -1.81
N ASN A 172 26.30 2.55 -0.90
CA ASN A 172 25.51 2.45 0.34
C ASN A 172 24.00 2.31 0.03
N LEU A 173 23.47 3.14 -0.87
CA LEU A 173 22.06 3.03 -1.29
C LEU A 173 21.77 1.69 -1.96
N ALA A 174 22.65 1.20 -2.83
CA ALA A 174 22.51 -0.08 -3.49
C ALA A 174 22.45 -1.25 -2.47
N VAL A 175 23.39 -1.28 -1.51
CA VAL A 175 23.42 -2.29 -0.45
C VAL A 175 22.16 -2.18 0.42
N THR A 176 21.77 -0.98 0.80
CA THR A 176 20.55 -0.76 1.62
C THR A 176 19.29 -1.25 0.90
N THR A 177 19.12 -0.93 -0.38
CA THR A 177 17.96 -1.38 -1.17
C THR A 177 17.95 -2.91 -1.30
N GLY A 178 19.11 -3.53 -1.59
CA GLY A 178 19.22 -4.99 -1.63
C GLY A 178 18.90 -5.64 -0.28
N ALA A 179 19.41 -5.10 0.82
CA ALA A 179 19.13 -5.61 2.17
C ALA A 179 17.64 -5.49 2.53
N ILE A 180 17.00 -4.38 2.20
CA ILE A 180 15.55 -4.19 2.39
C ILE A 180 14.77 -5.29 1.65
N MET A 181 15.08 -5.54 0.39
CA MET A 181 14.44 -6.57 -0.42
C MET A 181 14.59 -7.99 0.16
N ALA A 182 15.67 -8.25 0.92
CA ALA A 182 15.87 -9.52 1.61
C ALA A 182 15.08 -9.61 2.92
N ILE A 183 15.10 -8.52 3.70
CA ILE A 183 14.65 -8.53 5.10
C ILE A 183 13.12 -8.39 5.19
N PHE A 184 12.51 -7.54 4.38
CA PHE A 184 11.09 -7.22 4.52
C PHE A 184 10.15 -8.44 4.36
N PRO A 185 10.30 -9.31 3.35
CA PRO A 185 9.45 -10.51 3.25
C PRO A 185 9.63 -11.45 4.45
N VAL A 186 10.85 -11.55 4.97
CA VAL A 186 11.14 -12.37 6.16
C VAL A 186 10.47 -11.79 7.41
N MET A 187 10.57 -10.47 7.60
CA MET A 187 9.91 -9.78 8.71
C MET A 187 8.39 -9.92 8.62
N ALA A 188 7.81 -9.73 7.43
CA ALA A 188 6.38 -9.91 7.20
C ALA A 188 5.93 -11.34 7.57
N LYS A 189 6.72 -12.35 7.21
CA LYS A 189 6.45 -13.74 7.59
C LYS A 189 6.47 -13.94 9.11
N PHE A 190 7.46 -13.41 9.83
CA PHE A 190 7.49 -13.50 11.30
C PHE A 190 6.25 -12.88 11.95
N PHE A 191 5.79 -11.73 11.45
CA PHE A 191 4.54 -11.14 11.91
C PHE A 191 3.36 -12.08 11.69
N MET A 192 3.24 -12.69 10.52
CA MET A 192 2.17 -13.62 10.21
C MET A 192 2.21 -14.89 11.04
N ASP A 193 3.39 -15.48 11.22
CA ASP A 193 3.56 -16.67 12.05
C ASP A 193 3.16 -16.39 13.52
N SER A 194 3.34 -15.15 13.98
CA SER A 194 2.94 -14.71 15.32
C SER A 194 1.43 -14.41 15.43
N LEU A 195 0.82 -13.86 14.38
CA LEU A 195 -0.60 -13.46 14.38
C LEU A 195 -1.55 -14.61 14.04
N THR A 196 -1.08 -15.62 13.28
CA THR A 196 -1.91 -16.75 12.87
C THR A 196 -2.52 -17.54 14.04
N PRO A 197 -1.79 -17.87 15.13
CA PRO A 197 -2.38 -18.52 16.30
C PRO A 197 -3.47 -17.68 16.97
N PHE A 198 -3.30 -16.37 17.03
CA PHE A 198 -4.31 -15.45 17.55
C PHE A 198 -5.56 -15.45 16.65
N GLY A 199 -5.37 -15.32 15.34
CA GLY A 199 -6.45 -15.37 14.35
C GLY A 199 -7.25 -16.67 14.42
N THR A 200 -6.57 -17.81 14.47
CA THR A 200 -7.22 -19.13 14.59
C THR A 200 -7.96 -19.31 15.91
N THR A 201 -7.39 -18.85 17.01
CA THR A 201 -8.03 -18.91 18.33
C THR A 201 -9.28 -18.05 18.36
N MET A 202 -9.22 -16.82 17.84
CA MET A 202 -10.35 -15.91 17.75
C MET A 202 -11.45 -16.50 16.84
N SER A 203 -11.08 -17.00 15.66
CA SER A 203 -12.02 -17.65 14.75
C SER A 203 -12.74 -18.83 15.43
N ASN A 204 -12.00 -19.70 16.13
CA ASN A 204 -12.58 -20.84 16.85
C ASN A 204 -13.50 -20.41 18.00
N PHE A 205 -13.13 -19.36 18.73
CA PHE A 205 -13.98 -18.78 19.78
C PHE A 205 -15.29 -18.24 19.19
N MET A 206 -15.20 -17.51 18.10
CA MET A 206 -16.35 -16.95 17.40
C MET A 206 -17.26 -18.02 16.79
N LYS A 207 -16.68 -19.07 16.20
CA LYS A 207 -17.45 -20.24 15.70
C LYS A 207 -18.30 -20.87 16.82
N LYS A 208 -17.70 -21.10 17.99
CA LYS A 208 -18.41 -21.66 19.16
C LYS A 208 -19.52 -20.73 19.68
N ARG A 209 -19.28 -19.41 19.68
CA ARG A 209 -20.23 -18.42 20.21
C ARG A 209 -21.37 -18.13 19.25
N PHE A 210 -21.14 -18.21 17.93
CA PHE A 210 -22.09 -17.83 16.89
C PHE A 210 -22.53 -18.99 15.98
N LYS A 211 -22.82 -20.15 16.58
CA LYS A 211 -23.45 -21.31 15.90
C LYS A 211 -22.72 -21.77 14.65
N ASN A 212 -21.44 -22.05 14.76
CA ASN A 212 -20.57 -22.53 13.67
C ASN A 212 -20.44 -21.60 12.46
N ARG A 213 -20.71 -20.33 12.60
CA ARG A 213 -20.40 -19.34 11.56
C ARG A 213 -18.88 -19.22 11.39
N GLU A 214 -18.43 -19.26 10.18
CA GLU A 214 -17.02 -19.01 9.86
C GLU A 214 -16.71 -17.53 9.90
N PHE A 215 -15.59 -17.19 10.54
CA PHE A 215 -15.07 -15.85 10.61
C PHE A 215 -13.65 -15.83 10.07
N VAL A 216 -13.32 -14.76 9.38
CA VAL A 216 -12.00 -14.50 8.81
C VAL A 216 -11.43 -13.27 9.49
N ILE A 217 -10.16 -13.31 9.87
CA ILE A 217 -9.49 -12.17 10.50
C ILE A 217 -8.90 -11.30 9.40
N GLY A 218 -9.35 -10.06 9.35
CA GLY A 218 -8.80 -9.04 8.48
C GLY A 218 -7.50 -8.52 9.06
N LEU A 219 -6.43 -8.73 8.33
CA LEU A 219 -5.09 -8.22 8.61
C LEU A 219 -4.64 -7.42 7.39
N ASP A 220 -3.69 -6.52 7.60
CA ASP A 220 -3.18 -5.69 6.54
C ASP A 220 -1.84 -6.21 5.99
N TRP A 221 -1.01 -5.31 5.76
CA TRP A 221 0.34 -5.30 5.28
C TRP A 221 1.16 -6.60 5.51
N PRO A 222 1.20 -7.19 6.71
CA PRO A 222 1.99 -8.39 6.94
C PRO A 222 1.60 -9.59 6.08
N ILE A 223 0.33 -9.70 5.68
CA ILE A 223 -0.13 -10.81 4.84
C ILE A 223 0.49 -10.72 3.45
N LEU A 224 0.29 -9.61 2.79
CA LEU A 224 0.70 -9.41 1.40
C LEU A 224 2.20 -9.13 1.29
N GLY A 225 2.80 -8.53 2.32
CA GLY A 225 4.22 -8.23 2.41
C GLY A 225 5.16 -9.46 2.38
N GLN A 226 4.62 -10.67 2.48
CA GLN A 226 5.41 -11.90 2.30
C GLN A 226 5.67 -12.23 0.82
N SER A 227 4.90 -11.67 -0.11
CA SER A 227 5.07 -11.96 -1.53
C SER A 227 6.34 -11.32 -2.07
N THR A 228 7.22 -12.17 -2.59
CA THR A 228 8.42 -11.72 -3.33
C THR A 228 8.04 -10.92 -4.57
N GLU A 229 6.97 -11.32 -5.25
CA GLU A 229 6.45 -10.70 -6.45
C GLU A 229 6.00 -9.25 -6.19
N LEU A 230 5.40 -9.02 -5.03
CA LEU A 230 5.02 -7.67 -4.59
C LEU A 230 6.25 -6.76 -4.50
N TRP A 231 7.28 -7.20 -3.78
CA TRP A 231 8.50 -6.39 -3.60
C TRP A 231 9.25 -6.16 -4.90
N VAL A 232 9.35 -7.17 -5.76
CA VAL A 232 9.97 -7.04 -7.09
C VAL A 232 9.20 -6.01 -7.93
N THR A 233 7.88 -6.08 -7.94
CA THR A 233 7.03 -5.12 -8.65
C THR A 233 7.22 -3.71 -8.14
N MET A 234 7.19 -3.52 -6.82
CA MET A 234 7.42 -2.21 -6.19
C MET A 234 8.73 -1.58 -6.64
N VAL A 235 9.82 -2.35 -6.60
CA VAL A 235 11.16 -1.85 -6.93
C VAL A 235 11.26 -1.51 -8.42
N ILE A 236 10.66 -2.32 -9.30
CA ILE A 236 10.62 -2.03 -10.75
C ILE A 236 9.81 -0.75 -11.04
N LEU A 237 8.76 -0.50 -10.29
CA LEU A 237 7.94 0.70 -10.48
C LEU A 237 8.59 1.99 -9.95
N ILE A 238 9.60 1.95 -9.07
CA ILE A 238 10.25 3.16 -8.54
C ILE A 238 10.75 4.10 -9.66
N PRO A 239 11.56 3.65 -10.65
CA PRO A 239 11.99 4.52 -11.74
C PRO A 239 10.82 5.01 -12.60
N VAL A 240 9.76 4.24 -12.75
CA VAL A 240 8.53 4.64 -13.46
C VAL A 240 7.84 5.78 -12.72
N SER A 241 7.68 5.66 -11.41
CA SER A 241 7.10 6.71 -10.55
C SER A 241 7.86 8.03 -10.68
N ILE A 242 9.19 7.97 -10.64
CA ILE A 242 10.03 9.16 -10.78
C ILE A 242 9.87 9.78 -12.18
N LEU A 243 9.85 8.95 -13.21
CA LEU A 243 9.65 9.42 -14.57
C LEU A 243 8.29 10.11 -14.73
N TYR A 244 7.21 9.47 -14.28
CA TYR A 244 5.88 10.06 -14.32
C TYR A 244 5.80 11.36 -13.52
N ALA A 245 6.39 11.40 -12.33
CA ALA A 245 6.42 12.63 -11.54
C ALA A 245 7.10 13.79 -12.28
N ALA A 246 8.10 13.49 -13.12
CA ALA A 246 8.82 14.50 -13.90
C ALA A 246 8.10 14.94 -15.17
N VAL A 247 7.34 14.03 -15.84
CA VAL A 247 6.79 14.30 -17.18
C VAL A 247 5.28 14.54 -17.21
N LEU A 248 4.54 14.12 -16.17
CA LEU A 248 3.08 14.28 -16.16
C LEU A 248 2.68 15.75 -16.00
N PRO A 249 1.92 16.30 -16.98
CA PRO A 249 1.49 17.70 -16.92
C PRO A 249 0.62 17.96 -15.70
N GLY A 250 0.88 19.03 -14.98
CA GLY A 250 0.08 19.44 -13.81
C GLY A 250 0.32 18.61 -12.54
N ASN A 251 1.18 17.60 -12.56
CA ASN A 251 1.58 16.91 -11.35
C ASN A 251 2.43 17.83 -10.47
N THR A 252 2.08 17.92 -9.19
CA THR A 252 2.78 18.78 -8.21
C THR A 252 3.45 18.01 -7.09
N ILE A 253 3.31 16.68 -7.07
CA ILE A 253 3.91 15.84 -6.04
C ILE A 253 5.06 15.00 -6.57
N LEU A 254 6.04 14.78 -5.70
CA LEU A 254 6.98 13.68 -5.86
C LEU A 254 6.38 12.45 -5.18
N PRO A 255 6.28 11.32 -5.88
CA PRO A 255 5.71 10.13 -5.28
C PRO A 255 6.59 9.67 -4.12
N PHE A 256 5.96 9.36 -3.01
CA PHE A 256 6.59 8.45 -2.06
C PHE A 256 6.46 7.05 -2.66
N ALA A 257 7.40 6.71 -3.51
CA ALA A 257 7.35 5.54 -4.39
C ALA A 257 7.06 4.22 -3.65
N GLY A 258 7.41 4.13 -2.36
CA GLY A 258 7.11 2.97 -1.53
C GLY A 258 5.61 2.73 -1.34
N VAL A 259 4.83 3.78 -1.05
CA VAL A 259 3.39 3.64 -0.79
C VAL A 259 2.59 3.41 -2.07
N ILE A 260 2.80 4.27 -3.09
CA ILE A 260 2.07 4.17 -4.37
C ILE A 260 2.33 2.80 -5.00
N ASN A 261 3.60 2.39 -5.07
CA ASN A 261 3.97 1.15 -5.71
C ASN A 261 3.50 -0.08 -4.91
N TYR A 262 3.38 0.05 -3.58
CA TYR A 262 2.77 -0.98 -2.75
C TYR A 262 1.29 -1.15 -3.10
N CYS A 263 0.51 -0.07 -3.14
CA CYS A 263 -0.90 -0.12 -3.53
C CYS A 263 -1.12 -0.75 -4.91
N LEU A 264 -0.30 -0.35 -5.89
CA LEU A 264 -0.36 -0.90 -7.25
C LEU A 264 0.07 -2.37 -7.27
N GLY A 265 1.11 -2.70 -6.52
CA GLY A 265 1.59 -4.07 -6.38
C GLY A 265 0.58 -5.00 -5.72
N VAL A 266 -0.12 -4.54 -4.67
CA VAL A 266 -1.21 -5.28 -4.01
C VAL A 266 -2.34 -5.58 -4.97
N GLY A 267 -2.83 -4.56 -5.70
CA GLY A 267 -3.87 -4.76 -6.70
C GLY A 267 -3.47 -5.76 -7.78
N GLY A 268 -2.25 -5.64 -8.28
CA GLY A 268 -1.69 -6.57 -9.26
C GLY A 268 -1.54 -7.99 -8.70
N LEU A 269 -1.05 -8.13 -7.46
CA LEU A 269 -0.86 -9.42 -6.79
C LEU A 269 -2.18 -10.17 -6.63
N LEU A 270 -3.18 -9.53 -6.03
CA LEU A 270 -4.50 -10.12 -5.82
C LEU A 270 -5.15 -10.55 -7.14
N LEU A 271 -5.06 -9.71 -8.16
CA LEU A 271 -5.74 -9.93 -9.43
C LEU A 271 -5.06 -10.99 -10.30
N THR A 272 -3.74 -11.13 -10.20
CA THR A 272 -2.96 -11.97 -11.15
C THR A 272 -2.31 -13.19 -10.51
N GLY A 273 -2.46 -13.37 -9.20
CA GLY A 273 -1.80 -14.45 -8.46
C GLY A 273 -0.28 -14.40 -8.53
N GLY A 274 0.31 -13.18 -8.60
CA GLY A 274 1.76 -12.99 -8.65
C GLY A 274 2.39 -13.06 -10.04
N ASN A 275 1.64 -12.85 -11.12
CA ASN A 275 2.22 -12.73 -12.46
C ASN A 275 2.95 -11.38 -12.61
N LEU A 276 4.27 -11.38 -12.43
CA LEU A 276 5.13 -10.18 -12.41
C LEU A 276 4.95 -9.27 -13.64
N LEU A 277 4.85 -9.86 -14.84
CA LEU A 277 4.70 -9.06 -16.07
C LEU A 277 3.37 -8.29 -16.04
N ARG A 278 2.28 -8.97 -15.67
CA ARG A 278 0.97 -8.32 -15.52
C ARG A 278 0.98 -7.28 -14.41
N MET A 279 1.55 -7.60 -13.24
CA MET A 279 1.66 -6.68 -12.11
C MET A 279 2.38 -5.38 -12.49
N VAL A 280 3.53 -5.49 -13.15
CA VAL A 280 4.33 -4.33 -13.59
C VAL A 280 3.57 -3.49 -14.61
N VAL A 281 2.98 -4.12 -15.62
CA VAL A 281 2.26 -3.38 -16.69
C VAL A 281 1.00 -2.72 -16.13
N LEU A 282 0.25 -3.39 -15.26
CA LEU A 282 -0.89 -2.78 -14.56
C LEU A 282 -0.42 -1.60 -13.69
N GLY A 283 0.68 -1.75 -12.95
CA GLY A 283 1.28 -0.66 -12.19
C GLY A 283 1.59 0.54 -13.06
N ILE A 284 2.28 0.36 -14.18
CA ILE A 284 2.62 1.43 -15.11
C ILE A 284 1.36 2.17 -15.61
N ILE A 285 0.31 1.43 -15.96
CA ILE A 285 -0.93 2.03 -16.49
C ILE A 285 -1.68 2.84 -15.43
N TYR A 286 -1.72 2.37 -14.19
CA TYR A 286 -2.53 2.98 -13.12
C TYR A 286 -1.77 3.97 -12.24
N GLU A 287 -0.45 4.06 -12.32
CA GLU A 287 0.34 4.98 -11.52
C GLU A 287 -0.01 6.46 -11.70
N PRO A 288 -0.32 6.97 -12.91
CA PRO A 288 -0.77 8.35 -13.09
C PRO A 288 -2.01 8.70 -12.30
N LEU A 289 -2.93 7.74 -12.08
CA LEU A 289 -4.13 7.96 -11.27
C LEU A 289 -3.77 8.34 -9.82
N PHE A 290 -2.80 7.66 -9.23
CA PHE A 290 -2.34 7.95 -7.87
C PHE A 290 -1.61 9.29 -7.77
N LEU A 291 -0.79 9.63 -8.77
CA LEU A 291 -0.09 10.90 -8.82
C LEU A 291 -1.06 12.08 -8.94
N TYR A 292 -2.06 11.99 -9.80
CA TYR A 292 -3.09 13.02 -9.90
C TYR A 292 -3.99 13.09 -8.68
N GLY A 293 -4.34 11.95 -8.08
CA GLY A 293 -5.07 11.90 -6.81
C GLY A 293 -4.30 12.61 -5.69
N GLY A 294 -3.01 12.32 -5.54
CA GLY A 294 -2.15 13.00 -4.59
C GLY A 294 -1.99 14.49 -4.88
N THR A 295 -1.86 14.87 -6.15
CA THR A 295 -1.80 16.28 -6.58
C THR A 295 -3.09 17.02 -6.22
N PHE A 296 -4.25 16.40 -6.41
CA PHE A 296 -5.55 17.00 -6.09
C PHE A 296 -5.67 17.38 -4.61
N PHE A 297 -5.19 16.52 -3.72
CA PHE A 297 -5.27 16.73 -2.28
C PHE A 297 -4.00 17.38 -1.65
N ALA A 298 -2.98 17.70 -2.44
CA ALA A 298 -1.70 18.19 -1.92
C ALA A 298 -1.82 19.47 -1.09
N ASN A 299 -2.69 20.39 -1.51
CA ASN A 299 -2.89 21.65 -0.80
C ASN A 299 -3.55 21.47 0.56
N GLU A 300 -4.57 20.62 0.64
CA GLU A 300 -5.34 20.33 1.85
C GLU A 300 -4.46 19.65 2.90
N PHE A 301 -3.66 18.67 2.49
CA PHE A 301 -2.69 18.03 3.39
C PHE A 301 -1.61 18.99 3.84
N THR A 302 -1.12 19.85 2.94
CA THR A 302 -0.15 20.88 3.29
C THR A 302 -0.73 21.88 4.29
N ALA A 303 -1.99 22.28 4.12
CA ALA A 303 -2.68 23.17 5.05
C ALA A 303 -2.86 22.54 6.43
N LEU A 304 -3.30 21.25 6.48
CA LEU A 304 -3.40 20.51 7.73
C LEU A 304 -2.06 20.41 8.44
N ALA A 305 -1.01 20.03 7.72
CA ALA A 305 0.32 19.88 8.26
C ALA A 305 0.90 21.20 8.82
N LYS A 306 0.59 22.33 8.17
CA LYS A 306 0.95 23.66 8.68
C LYS A 306 0.16 24.03 9.95
N SER A 307 -1.15 23.85 9.95
CA SER A 307 -2.01 24.18 11.08
C SER A 307 -1.72 23.36 12.33
N THR A 308 -1.22 22.14 12.18
CA THR A 308 -0.87 21.21 13.26
C THR A 308 0.60 21.25 13.64
N GLN A 309 1.39 22.11 13.00
CA GLN A 309 2.85 22.21 13.16
C GLN A 309 3.61 20.90 12.86
N ALA A 310 2.96 19.93 12.20
CA ALA A 310 3.58 18.68 11.78
C ALA A 310 4.66 18.88 10.71
N ILE A 311 4.69 20.06 10.09
CA ILE A 311 5.66 20.46 9.03
C ILE A 311 6.93 21.11 9.58
N ALA A 312 7.11 21.34 10.86
CA ALA A 312 8.32 22.03 11.36
C ALA A 312 9.63 21.43 10.81
N CYS A 313 9.59 20.14 10.43
CA CYS A 313 10.71 19.44 9.79
C CYS A 313 10.68 19.47 8.25
N LEU A 314 9.53 19.70 7.61
CA LEU A 314 9.37 19.68 6.16
C LEU A 314 9.73 21.03 5.50
N LEU A 315 9.59 22.14 6.22
CA LEU A 315 9.94 23.49 5.72
C LEU A 315 11.44 23.69 5.45
N TYR A 316 12.31 22.90 6.07
CA TYR A 316 13.76 22.94 5.83
C TYR A 316 14.25 22.09 4.67
N THR A 317 13.40 21.35 3.97
CA THR A 317 13.79 20.31 3.02
C THR A 317 13.59 20.68 1.55
N SER A 318 13.03 21.85 1.26
CA SER A 318 12.94 22.36 -0.11
C SER A 318 13.29 23.84 -0.13
N PRO A 319 14.58 24.20 -0.27
CA PRO A 319 14.89 25.55 -0.70
C PRO A 319 14.23 25.75 -2.06
N SER A 320 13.32 26.71 -2.12
CA SER A 320 12.73 27.16 -3.37
C SER A 320 13.86 27.46 -4.37
N PRO A 321 13.70 27.17 -5.67
CA PRO A 321 14.67 27.63 -6.68
C PRO A 321 14.96 29.12 -6.61
N ARG A 322 14.14 29.92 -5.92
CA ARG A 322 14.39 31.34 -5.62
C ARG A 322 15.37 31.57 -4.46
N ASP A 323 15.46 30.62 -3.52
CA ASP A 323 16.37 30.74 -2.37
C ASP A 323 17.80 30.32 -2.71
N MET A 324 18.00 29.58 -3.80
CA MET A 324 19.33 29.21 -4.31
C MET A 324 19.98 30.28 -5.19
N ARG A 325 19.33 31.44 -5.38
CA ARG A 325 19.87 32.58 -6.16
C ARG A 325 20.29 33.79 -5.32
N ARG A 326 20.45 33.60 -4.03
CA ARG A 326 21.03 34.66 -3.15
C ARG A 326 22.36 34.21 -2.56
#